data_f58048debdcbefac46f67ea26f905a2e
#
_entry.id   f58048debdcbefac46f67ea26f905a2e
#
_cell.length_a   1.000
_cell.length_b   1.000
_cell.length_c   1.000
_cell.angle_alpha   90.00
_cell.angle_beta   90.00
_cell.angle_gamma   90.00
#
_symmetry.space_group_name_H-M   'P 1'
#
loop_
_entity.id
_entity.type
_entity.pdbx_description
1 polymer ?
#
loop_
_entity_poly.entity_id
_entity_poly.type
_entity_poly.pdbx_seq_one_letter_code
_entity_poly.pdbx_strand_id
1 'polypeptide(L)'
;FFSEYAEGSSNNKYLEIFNPTADTVDLAGYAYPSVSNAPTTIGVHEYWNTFNEGAVIAPGEVYVIAHGQSDQAILDLANETHNTLSNGDDGYALAFGSEDDHIILDVVGDFNGDPGSAWDVAGVSGGTKDHTLVRKFSVTSGNSDWTASAGTAAEDSEWIVLDQNDWTYLGSHTELNLVVV
;
A
#
# COMPACT_ATOMS: atom_id res chain seq x y z
N PHE A 1 5.81 -0.17 6.88
CA PHE A 1 4.85 0.73 6.20
C PHE A 1 4.66 0.32 4.75
N PHE A 2 3.58 0.80 4.11
CA PHE A 2 3.37 0.59 2.67
C PHE A 2 4.41 1.38 1.88
N SER A 3 5.24 0.66 1.10
CA SER A 3 6.23 1.24 0.19
C SER A 3 5.67 1.46 -1.21
N GLU A 4 4.76 0.58 -1.66
CA GLU A 4 4.04 0.76 -2.92
C GLU A 4 2.59 0.32 -2.82
N TYR A 5 1.78 0.93 -3.68
CA TYR A 5 0.39 0.57 -3.98
C TYR A 5 0.19 0.68 -5.48
N ALA A 6 -0.44 -0.28 -6.11
CA ALA A 6 -0.80 -0.19 -7.52
C ALA A 6 -2.25 -0.60 -7.77
N GLU A 7 -2.94 0.25 -8.51
CA GLU A 7 -4.16 -0.06 -9.24
C GLU A 7 -3.86 0.10 -10.72
N GLY A 8 -3.40 -1.00 -11.33
CA GLY A 8 -3.05 -1.05 -12.74
C GLY A 8 -4.21 -1.53 -13.61
N SER A 9 -3.94 -1.75 -14.88
CA SER A 9 -4.95 -2.25 -15.81
C SER A 9 -5.40 -3.65 -15.43
N SER A 10 -6.71 -3.93 -15.54
CA SER A 10 -7.30 -5.23 -15.22
C SER A 10 -7.02 -5.66 -13.76
N ASN A 11 -6.31 -6.75 -13.57
CA ASN A 11 -5.95 -7.30 -12.25
C ASN A 11 -4.50 -7.01 -11.85
N ASN A 12 -3.82 -6.08 -12.50
CA ASN A 12 -2.45 -5.68 -12.15
C ASN A 12 -2.45 -4.79 -10.90
N LYS A 13 -2.65 -5.44 -9.75
CA LYS A 13 -2.89 -4.78 -8.46
C LYS A 13 -2.01 -5.40 -7.39
N TYR A 14 -1.41 -4.56 -6.56
CA TYR A 14 -0.61 -5.01 -5.43
C TYR A 14 -0.50 -3.98 -4.31
N LEU A 15 -0.14 -4.47 -3.14
CA LEU A 15 0.37 -3.72 -2.00
C LEU A 15 1.79 -4.21 -1.73
N GLU A 16 2.71 -3.30 -1.47
CA GLU A 16 4.05 -3.63 -1.00
C GLU A 16 4.29 -3.00 0.37
N ILE A 17 4.84 -3.79 1.29
CA ILE A 17 5.15 -3.39 2.66
C ILE A 17 6.65 -3.49 2.89
N PHE A 18 7.26 -2.41 3.34
CA PHE A 18 8.70 -2.32 3.61
C PHE A 18 8.99 -2.43 5.12
N ASN A 19 10.05 -3.16 5.46
CA ASN A 19 10.59 -3.20 6.82
C ASN A 19 11.78 -2.24 6.98
N PRO A 20 11.61 -1.05 7.59
CA PRO A 20 12.68 -0.08 7.79
C PRO A 20 13.55 -0.41 9.02
N THR A 21 13.25 -1.48 9.76
CA THR A 21 13.94 -1.79 11.02
C THR A 21 15.22 -2.60 10.79
N ALA A 22 16.04 -2.70 11.80
CA ALA A 22 17.27 -3.52 11.77
C ALA A 22 17.01 -5.00 12.08
N ASP A 23 15.77 -5.36 12.43
CA ASP A 23 15.38 -6.73 12.82
C ASP A 23 14.39 -7.32 11.83
N THR A 24 14.37 -8.65 11.71
CA THR A 24 13.34 -9.37 10.97
C THR A 24 11.99 -9.20 11.69
N VAL A 25 10.96 -8.77 10.97
CA VAL A 25 9.61 -8.61 11.47
C VAL A 25 8.79 -9.86 11.15
N ASP A 26 8.24 -10.49 12.19
CA ASP A 26 7.24 -11.56 12.07
C ASP A 26 5.85 -10.92 11.88
N LEU A 27 5.17 -11.27 10.78
CA LEU A 27 3.88 -10.69 10.44
C LEU A 27 2.69 -11.36 11.14
N ALA A 28 2.89 -12.37 11.97
CA ALA A 28 1.81 -13.04 12.70
C ALA A 28 1.00 -12.11 13.63
N GLY A 29 1.59 -11.00 14.08
CA GLY A 29 0.92 -9.96 14.87
C GLY A 29 0.37 -8.79 14.08
N TYR A 30 0.43 -8.86 12.74
CA TYR A 30 0.02 -7.78 11.84
C TYR A 30 -1.16 -8.20 10.97
N ALA A 31 -1.86 -7.19 10.44
CA ALA A 31 -2.94 -7.36 9.48
C ALA A 31 -2.95 -6.19 8.49
N TYR A 32 -3.63 -6.36 7.36
CA TYR A 32 -3.90 -5.30 6.39
C TYR A 32 -5.43 -5.14 6.19
N PRO A 33 -6.13 -4.62 7.24
CA PRO A 33 -7.58 -4.41 7.15
C PRO A 33 -7.93 -3.45 6.03
N SER A 34 -9.13 -3.63 5.46
CA SER A 34 -9.58 -2.86 4.30
C SER A 34 -11.06 -2.49 4.37
N VAL A 35 -11.39 -1.51 3.53
CA VAL A 35 -12.76 -1.06 3.22
C VAL A 35 -12.92 -1.09 1.71
N SER A 36 -14.03 -1.62 1.23
CA SER A 36 -14.43 -1.55 -0.18
C SER A 36 -15.30 -0.32 -0.43
N ASN A 37 -14.83 0.62 -1.23
CA ASN A 37 -15.48 1.89 -1.56
C ASN A 37 -15.76 2.75 -0.31
N ALA A 38 -16.92 2.59 0.31
CA ALA A 38 -17.34 3.34 1.50
C ALA A 38 -17.50 2.41 2.70
N PRO A 39 -16.97 2.75 3.89
CA PRO A 39 -17.14 1.92 5.07
C PRO A 39 -18.60 1.87 5.52
N THR A 40 -19.06 0.70 5.95
CA THR A 40 -20.38 0.54 6.57
C THR A 40 -20.48 1.38 7.87
N THR A 41 -19.40 1.48 8.59
CA THR A 41 -19.27 2.33 9.79
C THR A 41 -18.02 3.20 9.63
N ILE A 42 -18.19 4.52 9.68
CA ILE A 42 -17.09 5.48 9.52
C ILE A 42 -15.98 5.19 10.52
N GLY A 43 -14.74 5.12 10.02
CA GLY A 43 -13.53 4.88 10.80
C GLY A 43 -13.28 3.40 11.12
N VAL A 44 -14.13 2.47 10.63
CA VAL A 44 -14.02 1.04 10.92
C VAL A 44 -13.79 0.26 9.62
N HIS A 45 -12.83 -0.65 9.63
CA HIS A 45 -12.60 -1.59 8.53
C HIS A 45 -13.81 -2.52 8.32
N GLU A 46 -13.95 -3.06 7.13
CA GLU A 46 -14.97 -4.08 6.79
C GLU A 46 -14.37 -5.48 6.74
N TYR A 47 -13.10 -5.58 6.38
CA TYR A 47 -12.39 -6.85 6.23
C TYR A 47 -11.11 -6.81 7.05
N TRP A 48 -10.89 -7.86 7.85
CA TRP A 48 -9.66 -8.07 8.59
C TRP A 48 -8.79 -9.09 7.85
N ASN A 49 -7.87 -8.60 7.02
CA ASN A 49 -6.99 -9.45 6.22
C ASN A 49 -5.70 -9.73 7.00
N THR A 50 -5.35 -10.98 7.16
CA THR A 50 -4.12 -11.42 7.84
C THR A 50 -3.12 -11.96 6.84
N PHE A 51 -1.83 -11.88 7.17
CA PHE A 51 -0.76 -12.45 6.36
C PHE A 51 -0.73 -13.99 6.44
N ASN A 52 -0.12 -14.64 5.45
CA ASN A 52 0.10 -16.07 5.46
C ASN A 52 0.89 -16.51 6.70
N GLU A 53 0.62 -17.74 7.20
CA GLU A 53 1.34 -18.31 8.33
C GLU A 53 2.85 -18.37 8.06
N GLY A 54 3.64 -17.87 9.01
CA GLY A 54 5.10 -17.80 8.92
C GLY A 54 5.64 -16.67 8.03
N ALA A 55 4.79 -15.76 7.58
CA ALA A 55 5.22 -14.57 6.84
C ALA A 55 6.16 -13.70 7.68
N VAL A 56 7.29 -13.31 7.10
CA VAL A 56 8.30 -12.44 7.73
C VAL A 56 8.85 -11.46 6.71
N ILE A 57 9.36 -10.32 7.19
CA ILE A 57 10.10 -9.35 6.37
C ILE A 57 11.48 -9.15 6.99
N ALA A 58 12.54 -9.48 6.26
CA ALA A 58 13.92 -9.23 6.69
C ALA A 58 14.23 -7.70 6.75
N PRO A 59 15.27 -7.28 7.48
CA PRO A 59 15.68 -5.88 7.51
C PRO A 59 15.93 -5.30 6.12
N GLY A 60 15.28 -4.19 5.79
CA GLY A 60 15.45 -3.50 4.51
C GLY A 60 14.80 -4.20 3.30
N GLU A 61 14.04 -5.26 3.52
CA GLU A 61 13.31 -5.98 2.49
C GLU A 61 11.83 -5.60 2.46
N VAL A 62 11.12 -6.10 1.44
CA VAL A 62 9.69 -5.85 1.23
C VAL A 62 8.88 -7.15 1.26
N TYR A 63 7.56 -7.00 1.44
CA TYR A 63 6.57 -8.06 1.33
C TYR A 63 5.48 -7.61 0.35
N VAL A 64 5.30 -8.36 -0.72
CA VAL A 64 4.36 -8.04 -1.80
C VAL A 64 3.11 -8.91 -1.72
N ILE A 65 1.95 -8.26 -1.68
CA ILE A 65 0.63 -8.88 -1.77
C ILE A 65 0.06 -8.52 -3.14
N ALA A 66 -0.11 -9.48 -4.03
CA ALA A 66 -0.59 -9.23 -5.39
C ALA A 66 -1.96 -9.85 -5.65
N HIS A 67 -2.70 -9.30 -6.61
CA HIS A 67 -3.89 -10.00 -7.12
C HIS A 67 -3.46 -11.26 -7.88
N GLY A 68 -4.09 -12.41 -7.59
CA GLY A 68 -3.68 -13.71 -8.14
C GLY A 68 -3.81 -13.87 -9.67
N GLN A 69 -4.35 -12.86 -10.36
CA GLN A 69 -4.45 -12.77 -11.82
C GLN A 69 -3.68 -11.57 -12.38
N SER A 70 -2.74 -11.02 -11.62
CA SER A 70 -1.81 -9.99 -12.11
C SER A 70 -0.92 -10.52 -13.22
N ASP A 71 -0.27 -9.59 -13.92
CA ASP A 71 0.83 -9.92 -14.84
C ASP A 71 1.90 -10.77 -14.15
N GLN A 72 2.54 -11.67 -14.91
CA GLN A 72 3.54 -12.57 -14.36
C GLN A 72 4.72 -11.83 -13.71
N ALA A 73 5.07 -10.66 -14.22
CA ALA A 73 6.14 -9.84 -13.64
C ALA A 73 5.82 -9.39 -12.19
N ILE A 74 4.55 -9.14 -11.87
CA ILE A 74 4.09 -8.86 -10.50
C ILE A 74 4.07 -10.14 -9.68
N LEU A 75 3.52 -11.23 -10.24
CA LEU A 75 3.39 -12.51 -9.53
C LEU A 75 4.75 -13.13 -9.18
N ASP A 76 5.79 -12.92 -10.00
CA ASP A 76 7.14 -13.41 -9.74
C ASP A 76 7.78 -12.75 -8.50
N LEU A 77 7.29 -11.58 -8.07
CA LEU A 77 7.74 -10.85 -6.89
C LEU A 77 6.79 -10.99 -5.69
N ALA A 78 5.59 -11.55 -5.91
CA ALA A 78 4.58 -11.66 -4.86
C ALA A 78 4.95 -12.71 -3.80
N ASN A 79 4.84 -12.33 -2.53
CA ASN A 79 4.97 -13.25 -1.40
C ASN A 79 3.65 -13.95 -1.09
N GLU A 80 2.52 -13.28 -1.36
CA GLU A 80 1.19 -13.87 -1.26
C GLU A 80 0.22 -13.24 -2.26
N THR A 81 -0.95 -13.87 -2.42
CA THR A 81 -2.01 -13.36 -3.31
C THR A 81 -3.30 -13.08 -2.56
N HIS A 82 -3.97 -11.99 -2.94
CA HIS A 82 -5.26 -11.56 -2.42
C HIS A 82 -6.17 -11.11 -3.56
N ASN A 83 -7.28 -11.81 -3.81
CA ASN A 83 -8.07 -11.61 -5.02
C ASN A 83 -9.13 -10.49 -4.94
N THR A 84 -9.13 -9.71 -3.88
CA THR A 84 -10.05 -8.57 -3.69
C THR A 84 -9.27 -7.27 -3.48
N LEU A 85 -8.18 -7.10 -4.24
CA LEU A 85 -7.40 -5.86 -4.24
C LEU A 85 -8.09 -4.78 -5.06
N SER A 86 -7.81 -3.58 -4.68
CA SER A 86 -8.34 -2.25 -4.94
C SER A 86 -8.90 -1.96 -6.35
N ASN A 87 -9.93 -1.10 -6.37
CA ASN A 87 -10.40 -0.43 -7.59
C ASN A 87 -10.11 1.09 -7.58
N GLY A 88 -9.18 1.54 -6.73
CA GLY A 88 -8.79 2.95 -6.60
C GLY A 88 -9.53 3.68 -5.48
N ASP A 89 -10.70 3.22 -5.07
CA ASP A 89 -11.55 3.76 -4.01
C ASP A 89 -11.62 2.85 -2.76
N ASP A 90 -10.86 1.76 -2.75
CA ASP A 90 -10.75 0.86 -1.59
C ASP A 90 -9.61 1.32 -0.67
N GLY A 91 -9.92 1.49 0.62
CA GLY A 91 -8.92 1.87 1.63
C GLY A 91 -8.23 0.66 2.24
N TYR A 92 -6.92 0.79 2.52
CA TYR A 92 -6.10 -0.20 3.22
C TYR A 92 -5.39 0.43 4.40
N ALA A 93 -5.28 -0.32 5.49
CA ALA A 93 -4.40 0.03 6.60
C ALA A 93 -3.40 -1.10 6.86
N LEU A 94 -2.26 -0.77 7.43
CA LEU A 94 -1.37 -1.71 8.08
C LEU A 94 -1.60 -1.60 9.59
N ALA A 95 -2.01 -2.69 10.22
CA ALA A 95 -2.37 -2.74 11.62
C ALA A 95 -1.47 -3.69 12.40
N PHE A 96 -1.28 -3.42 13.70
CA PHE A 96 -0.65 -4.32 14.64
C PHE A 96 -1.60 -4.60 15.81
N GLY A 97 -1.83 -5.87 16.10
CA GLY A 97 -2.75 -6.36 17.13
C GLY A 97 -3.78 -7.34 16.59
N SER A 98 -4.91 -7.46 17.26
CA SER A 98 -6.05 -8.28 16.85
C SER A 98 -7.16 -7.41 16.25
N GLU A 99 -8.14 -8.03 15.58
CA GLU A 99 -9.28 -7.33 14.99
C GLU A 99 -10.01 -6.43 16.00
N ASP A 100 -10.17 -6.91 17.26
CA ASP A 100 -10.86 -6.18 18.30
C ASP A 100 -9.98 -5.17 19.08
N ASP A 101 -8.64 -5.31 19.00
CA ASP A 101 -7.69 -4.47 19.75
C ASP A 101 -6.39 -4.31 18.94
N HIS A 102 -6.31 -3.26 18.16
CA HIS A 102 -5.18 -2.96 17.28
C HIS A 102 -4.87 -1.47 17.20
N ILE A 103 -3.68 -1.20 16.69
CA ILE A 103 -3.26 0.15 16.30
C ILE A 103 -3.01 0.18 14.80
N ILE A 104 -3.42 1.28 14.16
CA ILE A 104 -3.09 1.53 12.74
C ILE A 104 -1.70 2.16 12.67
N LEU A 105 -0.85 1.57 11.85
CA LEU A 105 0.54 1.99 11.66
C LEU A 105 0.71 2.83 10.39
N ASP A 106 -0.06 2.52 9.34
CA ASP A 106 0.03 3.17 8.04
C ASP A 106 -1.26 2.97 7.25
N VAL A 107 -1.52 3.82 6.25
CA VAL A 107 -2.70 3.73 5.40
C VAL A 107 -2.42 4.08 3.95
N VAL A 108 -3.23 3.50 3.06
CA VAL A 108 -3.47 3.95 1.68
C VAL A 108 -4.98 4.14 1.52
N GLY A 109 -5.42 5.35 1.25
CA GLY A 109 -6.81 5.72 1.44
C GLY A 109 -7.18 5.86 2.92
N ASP A 110 -8.45 5.99 3.22
CA ASP A 110 -8.94 6.03 4.59
C ASP A 110 -10.27 5.27 4.76
N PHE A 111 -10.74 5.19 6.01
CA PHE A 111 -12.02 4.57 6.34
C PHE A 111 -13.08 5.60 6.74
N ASN A 112 -12.92 6.86 6.31
CA ASN A 112 -13.76 7.97 6.77
C ASN A 112 -14.93 8.30 5.85
N GLY A 113 -15.02 7.68 4.68
CA GLY A 113 -16.10 7.92 3.73
C GLY A 113 -15.82 7.34 2.35
N ASP A 114 -16.70 7.69 1.42
CA ASP A 114 -16.59 7.33 0.01
C ASP A 114 -15.81 8.42 -0.73
N PRO A 115 -14.63 8.14 -1.29
CA PRO A 115 -13.88 9.11 -2.10
C PRO A 115 -14.46 9.31 -3.50
N GLY A 116 -15.50 8.57 -3.85
CA GLY A 116 -16.02 8.47 -5.21
C GLY A 116 -15.33 7.36 -5.97
N SER A 117 -14.48 7.66 -6.94
CA SER A 117 -13.76 6.65 -7.70
C SER A 117 -12.29 6.49 -7.31
N ALA A 118 -11.75 7.43 -6.53
CA ALA A 118 -10.34 7.46 -6.11
C ALA A 118 -10.05 8.63 -5.17
N TRP A 119 -8.92 8.58 -4.46
CA TRP A 119 -8.33 9.73 -3.75
C TRP A 119 -7.35 10.49 -4.65
N ASP A 120 -7.27 11.80 -4.44
CA ASP A 120 -6.20 12.62 -5.00
C ASP A 120 -4.90 12.40 -4.19
N VAL A 121 -3.75 12.33 -4.88
CA VAL A 121 -2.43 12.10 -4.26
C VAL A 121 -1.41 13.01 -4.93
N ALA A 122 -0.60 13.71 -4.15
CA ALA A 122 0.48 14.56 -4.65
C ALA A 122 0.04 15.60 -5.69
N GLY A 123 -1.22 16.05 -5.63
CA GLY A 123 -1.82 16.95 -6.62
C GLY A 123 -2.31 16.27 -7.90
N VAL A 124 -2.19 14.95 -8.02
CA VAL A 124 -2.75 14.17 -9.13
C VAL A 124 -4.18 13.77 -8.76
N SER A 125 -5.15 14.20 -9.56
CA SER A 125 -6.54 13.84 -9.34
C SER A 125 -6.78 12.36 -9.61
N GLY A 126 -7.37 11.67 -8.63
CA GLY A 126 -7.61 10.23 -8.71
C GLY A 126 -6.34 9.39 -8.66
N GLY A 127 -5.30 9.86 -7.98
CA GLY A 127 -3.98 9.22 -7.95
C GLY A 127 -3.95 7.78 -7.43
N THR A 128 -4.97 7.31 -6.72
CA THR A 128 -5.08 5.90 -6.29
C THR A 128 -5.69 4.99 -7.36
N LYS A 129 -6.18 5.53 -8.47
CA LYS A 129 -6.78 4.78 -9.57
C LYS A 129 -5.97 4.90 -10.84
N ASP A 130 -5.77 3.79 -11.54
CA ASP A 130 -5.01 3.76 -12.80
C ASP A 130 -3.57 4.28 -12.66
N HIS A 131 -2.97 4.13 -11.46
CA HIS A 131 -1.62 4.60 -11.15
C HIS A 131 -0.87 3.60 -10.27
N THR A 132 0.44 3.81 -10.17
CA THR A 132 1.29 3.22 -9.14
C THR A 132 1.77 4.31 -8.19
N LEU A 133 1.59 4.10 -6.90
CA LEU A 133 2.09 4.98 -5.85
C LEU A 133 3.36 4.38 -5.26
N VAL A 134 4.44 5.15 -5.22
CA VAL A 134 5.70 4.77 -4.57
C VAL A 134 5.94 5.72 -3.41
N ARG A 135 6.13 5.18 -2.20
CA ARG A 135 6.48 5.99 -1.03
C ARG A 135 7.86 6.62 -1.25
N LYS A 136 8.02 7.90 -0.96
CA LYS A 136 9.31 8.58 -1.09
C LYS A 136 10.35 7.93 -0.19
N PHE A 137 11.56 7.73 -0.69
CA PHE A 137 12.66 7.10 0.05
C PHE A 137 13.13 7.90 1.27
N SER A 138 12.72 9.16 1.38
CA SER A 138 12.94 9.98 2.58
C SER A 138 11.98 9.66 3.73
N VAL A 139 10.90 8.90 3.46
CA VAL A 139 9.94 8.45 4.48
C VAL A 139 10.49 7.21 5.17
N THR A 140 10.55 7.24 6.49
CA THR A 140 11.18 6.18 7.31
C THR A 140 10.20 5.45 8.24
N SER A 141 8.92 5.83 8.20
CA SER A 141 7.86 5.24 9.02
C SER A 141 6.50 5.37 8.34
N GLY A 142 5.53 4.57 8.76
CA GLY A 142 4.15 4.72 8.33
C GLY A 142 3.49 6.00 8.84
N ASN A 143 2.38 6.36 8.22
CA ASN A 143 1.55 7.50 8.57
C ASN A 143 0.07 7.07 8.55
N SER A 144 -0.58 7.14 9.69
CA SER A 144 -2.01 6.78 9.82
C SER A 144 -2.98 7.91 9.44
N ASP A 145 -2.46 9.07 9.08
CA ASP A 145 -3.23 10.22 8.54
C ASP A 145 -3.09 10.24 7.02
N TRP A 146 -4.10 9.72 6.31
CA TRP A 146 -4.09 9.69 4.84
C TRP A 146 -4.00 11.07 4.23
N THR A 147 -4.72 12.04 4.77
CA THR A 147 -4.71 13.40 4.23
C THR A 147 -3.31 14.01 4.27
N ALA A 148 -2.59 13.80 5.38
CA ALA A 148 -1.21 14.26 5.51
C ALA A 148 -0.25 13.46 4.61
N SER A 149 -0.43 12.14 4.49
CA SER A 149 0.39 11.27 3.65
C SER A 149 0.19 11.53 2.16
N ALA A 150 -1.07 11.62 1.70
CA ALA A 150 -1.39 11.88 0.30
C ALA A 150 -0.90 13.26 -0.18
N GLY A 151 -0.97 14.28 0.68
CA GLY A 151 -0.61 15.64 0.34
C GLY A 151 -1.51 16.27 -0.72
N THR A 152 -1.25 17.52 -1.03
CA THR A 152 -1.99 18.30 -2.04
C THR A 152 -1.13 18.66 -3.25
N ALA A 153 0.16 18.45 -3.16
CA ALA A 153 1.15 18.69 -4.20
C ALA A 153 2.32 17.69 -4.06
N ALA A 154 3.14 17.58 -5.09
CA ALA A 154 4.30 16.69 -5.06
C ALA A 154 5.28 17.00 -3.91
N GLU A 155 5.35 18.25 -3.47
CA GLU A 155 6.28 18.69 -2.43
C GLU A 155 5.85 18.27 -1.03
N ASP A 156 4.54 18.26 -0.73
CA ASP A 156 3.99 17.96 0.59
C ASP A 156 3.48 16.52 0.74
N SER A 157 3.41 15.76 -0.36
CA SER A 157 3.05 14.34 -0.36
C SER A 157 4.21 13.46 0.09
N GLU A 158 3.90 12.36 0.75
CA GLU A 158 4.84 11.26 1.01
C GLU A 158 4.98 10.31 -0.18
N TRP A 159 4.21 10.52 -1.24
CA TRP A 159 4.11 9.63 -2.40
C TRP A 159 4.62 10.26 -3.68
N ILE A 160 5.11 9.40 -4.56
CA ILE A 160 5.36 9.65 -5.98
C ILE A 160 4.27 8.91 -6.74
N VAL A 161 3.57 9.61 -7.63
CA VAL A 161 2.54 9.02 -8.49
C VAL A 161 3.16 8.72 -9.85
N LEU A 162 3.18 7.44 -10.22
CA LEU A 162 3.67 6.94 -11.50
C LEU A 162 2.49 6.60 -12.43
N ASP A 163 2.79 6.42 -13.71
CA ASP A 163 1.82 6.00 -14.70
C ASP A 163 1.25 4.61 -14.40
N GLN A 164 0.08 4.31 -14.96
CA GLN A 164 -0.53 2.98 -14.88
C GLN A 164 0.41 1.89 -15.40
N ASN A 165 0.55 0.80 -14.65
CA ASN A 165 1.45 -0.33 -14.97
C ASN A 165 2.95 0.03 -14.97
N ASP A 166 3.35 1.07 -14.30
CA ASP A 166 4.78 1.31 -14.01
C ASP A 166 5.16 0.60 -12.70
N TRP A 167 5.87 -0.51 -12.81
CA TRP A 167 6.32 -1.35 -11.69
C TRP A 167 7.84 -1.28 -11.51
N THR A 168 8.43 -0.16 -11.86
CA THR A 168 9.90 0.03 -11.86
C THR A 168 10.52 -0.22 -10.49
N TYR A 169 9.79 0.06 -9.40
CA TYR A 169 10.30 -0.05 -8.03
C TYR A 169 9.83 -1.30 -7.30
N LEU A 170 8.85 -2.05 -7.83
CA LEU A 170 8.29 -3.23 -7.20
C LEU A 170 9.36 -4.26 -6.80
N GLY A 171 9.28 -4.74 -5.59
CA GLY A 171 10.19 -5.74 -5.02
C GLY A 171 11.36 -5.15 -4.24
N SER A 172 11.44 -3.80 -4.10
CA SER A 172 12.45 -3.16 -3.26
C SER A 172 12.10 -1.71 -2.95
N HIS A 173 12.42 -1.25 -1.74
CA HIS A 173 12.28 0.16 -1.37
C HIS A 173 13.67 0.79 -1.17
N THR A 174 14.38 0.97 -2.27
CA THR A 174 15.70 1.59 -2.29
C THR A 174 15.75 2.68 -3.36
N GLU A 175 16.40 3.80 -3.03
CA GLU A 175 16.62 4.87 -3.99
C GLU A 175 17.41 4.31 -5.19
N LEU A 176 16.77 4.20 -6.34
CA LEU A 176 17.50 3.88 -7.57
C LEU A 176 18.43 5.04 -7.86
N ASN A 177 19.74 4.80 -7.76
CA ASN A 177 20.73 5.74 -8.24
C ASN A 177 20.54 5.86 -9.77
N LEU A 178 19.67 6.78 -10.18
CA LEU A 178 19.60 7.24 -11.56
C LEU A 178 20.96 7.86 -11.86
N VAL A 179 21.86 7.06 -12.41
CA VAL A 179 23.06 7.60 -13.08
C VAL A 179 22.51 8.38 -14.27
N VAL A 180 22.34 9.69 -14.08
CA VAL A 180 22.07 10.61 -15.18
C VAL A 180 23.34 10.60 -16.02
N VAL A 181 23.31 9.88 -17.15
CA VAL A 181 24.36 9.86 -18.17
C VAL A 181 24.19 11.09 -19.07
#